data_a75f0e2cd157a11c1f8e473d03096219
#
_entry.id   a75f0e2cd157a11c1f8e473d03096219
#
_cell.length_a   1.000
_cell.length_b   1.000
_cell.length_c   1.000
_cell.angle_alpha   90.00
_cell.angle_beta   90.00
_cell.angle_gamma   90.00
#
_symmetry.space_group_name_H-M   'P 1'
#
loop_
_entity.id
_entity.type
_entity.pdbx_description
1 polymer ?
#
loop_
_entity_poly.entity_id
_entity_poly.type
_entity_poly.pdbx_seq_one_letter_code
_entity_poly.pdbx_strand_id
1 'polypeptide(L)'
;NDPGWQIAQACEEILLSSSLHDEAYRRYAIEANQGTTNLATFRAIAKKYPHKQPEEILRDLVASTPGAEGKWFAAAKDAGLFDVAIELGTRSPTDPRTLTRAARDYAEKQPAFALAAGLAALRWISLGHGYEITGADVLDAYSAVTQAVPNAGVPAQLVNEQIRDMITSTQPGNSLMKTILTRHLSN
;
A
#
# COMPACT_ATOMS: atom_id res chain seq x y z
N ASN A 1 20.09 6.57 -18.82
CA ASN A 1 19.73 5.27 -19.45
C ASN A 1 20.66 4.22 -18.85
N ASP A 2 20.10 3.33 -18.06
CA ASP A 2 20.85 2.20 -17.51
C ASP A 2 21.01 1.14 -18.61
N PRO A 3 22.27 0.79 -19.01
CA PRO A 3 22.53 -0.22 -20.02
C PRO A 3 21.96 -1.60 -19.64
N GLY A 4 21.90 -1.92 -18.34
CA GLY A 4 21.37 -3.18 -17.82
C GLY A 4 19.90 -3.37 -18.16
N TRP A 5 19.08 -2.33 -18.00
CA TRP A 5 17.66 -2.36 -18.33
C TRP A 5 17.40 -2.65 -19.82
N GLN A 6 18.14 -2.02 -20.72
CA GLN A 6 18.00 -2.25 -22.17
C GLN A 6 18.39 -3.69 -22.57
N ILE A 7 19.43 -4.24 -21.95
CA ILE A 7 19.84 -5.62 -22.16
C ILE A 7 18.77 -6.58 -21.65
N ALA A 8 18.22 -6.34 -20.46
CA ALA A 8 17.15 -7.16 -19.90
C ALA A 8 15.91 -7.18 -20.80
N GLN A 9 15.52 -6.03 -21.35
CA GLN A 9 14.40 -5.93 -22.30
C GLN A 9 14.67 -6.73 -23.58
N ALA A 10 15.84 -6.59 -24.17
CA ALA A 10 16.20 -7.32 -25.40
C ALA A 10 16.21 -8.84 -25.16
N CYS A 11 16.78 -9.29 -24.05
CA CYS A 11 16.79 -10.71 -23.69
C CYS A 11 15.38 -11.25 -23.44
N GLU A 12 14.54 -10.48 -22.74
CA GLU A 12 13.14 -10.83 -22.52
C GLU A 12 12.37 -11.01 -23.83
N GLU A 13 12.53 -10.06 -24.77
CA GLU A 13 11.87 -10.12 -26.09
C GLU A 13 12.30 -11.33 -26.91
N ILE A 14 13.59 -11.68 -26.90
CA ILE A 14 14.11 -12.87 -27.57
C ILE A 14 13.46 -14.13 -27.00
N LEU A 15 13.38 -14.26 -25.69
CA LEU A 15 12.78 -15.44 -25.05
C LEU A 15 11.28 -15.52 -25.32
N LEU A 16 10.56 -14.39 -25.25
CA LEU A 16 9.14 -14.34 -25.56
C LEU A 16 8.84 -14.71 -27.02
N SER A 17 9.61 -14.21 -27.96
CA SER A 17 9.47 -14.56 -29.40
C SER A 17 9.81 -16.01 -29.68
N SER A 18 10.62 -16.65 -28.83
CA SER A 18 10.94 -18.07 -28.87
C SER A 18 9.93 -18.94 -28.09
N SER A 19 8.81 -18.38 -27.62
CA SER A 19 7.79 -19.05 -26.78
C SER A 19 8.31 -19.58 -25.45
N LEU A 20 9.44 -19.04 -24.96
CA LEU A 20 10.03 -19.37 -23.66
C LEU A 20 9.53 -18.43 -22.56
N HIS A 21 8.20 -18.36 -22.39
CA HIS A 21 7.53 -17.39 -21.50
C HIS A 21 7.95 -17.52 -20.03
N ASP A 22 8.04 -18.73 -19.50
CA ASP A 22 8.44 -18.96 -18.10
C ASP A 22 9.92 -18.62 -17.85
N GLU A 23 10.78 -18.85 -18.84
CA GLU A 23 12.19 -18.46 -18.77
C GLU A 23 12.34 -16.93 -18.81
N ALA A 24 11.61 -16.27 -19.72
CA ALA A 24 11.56 -14.80 -19.83
C ALA A 24 11.09 -14.18 -18.51
N TYR A 25 9.99 -14.70 -17.95
CA TYR A 25 9.44 -14.23 -16.68
C TYR A 25 10.47 -14.36 -15.55
N ARG A 26 10.98 -15.55 -15.35
CA ARG A 26 11.88 -15.86 -14.24
C ARG A 26 13.17 -15.03 -14.26
N ARG A 27 13.73 -14.78 -15.44
CA ARG A 27 15.03 -14.11 -15.57
C ARG A 27 14.93 -12.61 -15.70
N TYR A 28 13.92 -12.08 -16.40
CA TYR A 28 13.95 -10.71 -16.87
C TYR A 28 12.70 -9.89 -16.54
N ALA A 29 11.56 -10.50 -16.16
CA ALA A 29 10.30 -9.79 -16.03
C ALA A 29 10.39 -8.55 -15.12
N ILE A 30 11.02 -8.68 -13.97
CA ILE A 30 11.13 -7.56 -13.01
C ILE A 30 12.06 -6.48 -13.54
N GLU A 31 13.24 -6.84 -14.01
CA GLU A 31 14.25 -5.87 -14.45
C GLU A 31 13.84 -5.17 -15.76
N ALA A 32 13.30 -5.93 -16.71
CA ALA A 32 12.91 -5.40 -18.02
C ALA A 32 11.65 -4.50 -17.99
N ASN A 33 10.80 -4.62 -16.96
CA ASN A 33 9.50 -3.95 -16.91
C ASN A 33 9.40 -2.91 -15.78
N GLN A 34 10.51 -2.36 -15.33
CA GLN A 34 10.52 -1.29 -14.33
C GLN A 34 9.75 -0.07 -14.81
N GLY A 35 8.70 0.30 -14.10
CA GLY A 35 7.90 1.50 -14.34
C GLY A 35 8.30 2.66 -13.41
N THR A 36 7.68 3.80 -13.61
CA THR A 36 7.88 4.99 -12.76
C THR A 36 7.36 4.81 -11.33
N THR A 37 6.46 3.86 -11.13
CA THR A 37 5.91 3.48 -9.83
C THR A 37 5.84 1.97 -9.69
N ASN A 38 5.78 1.47 -8.47
CA ASN A 38 5.61 0.04 -8.21
C ASN A 38 4.31 -0.52 -8.84
N LEU A 39 3.22 0.26 -8.81
CA LEU A 39 1.98 -0.10 -9.49
C LEU A 39 2.17 -0.20 -11.01
N ALA A 40 2.91 0.72 -11.61
CA ALA A 40 3.20 0.69 -13.05
C ALA A 40 4.05 -0.55 -13.42
N THR A 41 5.04 -0.90 -12.61
CA THR A 41 5.84 -2.12 -12.76
C THR A 41 4.95 -3.37 -12.71
N PHE A 42 4.10 -3.49 -11.69
CA PHE A 42 3.16 -4.60 -11.55
C PHE A 42 2.25 -4.74 -12.79
N ARG A 43 1.63 -3.64 -13.22
CA ARG A 43 0.73 -3.63 -14.38
C ARG A 43 1.44 -4.01 -15.68
N ALA A 44 2.68 -3.54 -15.87
CA ALA A 44 3.48 -3.87 -17.06
C ALA A 44 3.76 -5.38 -17.14
N ILE A 45 4.16 -5.99 -16.01
CA ILE A 45 4.42 -7.43 -15.94
C ILE A 45 3.12 -8.22 -16.12
N ALA A 46 2.05 -7.87 -15.43
CA ALA A 46 0.75 -8.55 -15.54
C ALA A 46 0.19 -8.52 -16.96
N LYS A 47 0.36 -7.41 -17.67
CA LYS A 47 -0.05 -7.29 -19.07
C LYS A 47 0.79 -8.18 -20.01
N LYS A 48 2.10 -8.27 -19.77
CA LYS A 48 3.04 -9.02 -20.61
C LYS A 48 2.97 -10.52 -20.36
N TYR A 49 2.62 -10.92 -19.14
CA TYR A 49 2.54 -12.33 -18.70
C TYR A 49 1.12 -12.70 -18.26
N PRO A 50 0.13 -12.71 -19.16
CA PRO A 50 -1.29 -12.92 -18.81
C PRO A 50 -1.58 -14.34 -18.29
N HIS A 51 -0.66 -15.29 -18.48
CA HIS A 51 -0.74 -16.65 -17.94
C HIS A 51 -0.33 -16.75 -16.46
N LYS A 52 0.34 -15.72 -15.92
CA LYS A 52 0.70 -15.65 -14.50
C LYS A 52 -0.45 -15.04 -13.69
N GLN A 53 -0.71 -15.64 -12.52
CA GLN A 53 -1.70 -15.07 -11.62
C GLN A 53 -1.16 -13.77 -10.97
N PRO A 54 -2.01 -12.75 -10.77
CA PRO A 54 -1.62 -11.51 -10.11
C PRO A 54 -0.91 -11.70 -8.77
N GLU A 55 -1.38 -12.69 -7.98
CA GLU A 55 -0.76 -13.03 -6.69
C GLU A 55 0.66 -13.56 -6.82
N GLU A 56 0.95 -14.36 -7.87
CA GLU A 56 2.31 -14.86 -8.12
C GLU A 56 3.25 -13.70 -8.45
N ILE A 57 2.82 -12.83 -9.37
CA ILE A 57 3.59 -11.65 -9.79
C ILE A 57 3.87 -10.75 -8.58
N LEU A 58 2.84 -10.49 -7.78
CA LEU A 58 2.96 -9.65 -6.59
C LEU A 58 3.93 -10.26 -5.57
N ARG A 59 3.84 -11.57 -5.31
CA ARG A 59 4.76 -12.28 -4.40
C ARG A 59 6.20 -12.15 -4.84
N ASP A 60 6.48 -12.32 -6.13
CA ASP A 60 7.83 -12.22 -6.68
C ASP A 60 8.38 -10.79 -6.59
N LEU A 61 7.53 -9.79 -6.85
CA LEU A 61 7.86 -8.38 -6.68
C LEU A 61 8.15 -8.00 -5.23
N VAL A 62 7.33 -8.46 -4.30
CA VAL A 62 7.55 -8.26 -2.85
C VAL A 62 8.86 -8.91 -2.42
N ALA A 63 9.15 -10.13 -2.87
CA ALA A 63 10.39 -10.84 -2.57
C ALA A 63 11.63 -10.13 -3.13
N SER A 64 11.49 -9.38 -4.23
CA SER A 64 12.58 -8.60 -4.83
C SER A 64 12.93 -7.33 -4.05
N THR A 65 12.10 -6.91 -3.11
CA THR A 65 12.26 -5.66 -2.34
C THR A 65 12.09 -5.89 -0.83
N PRO A 66 12.92 -6.72 -0.19
CA PRO A 66 12.79 -7.02 1.23
C PRO A 66 12.93 -5.74 2.08
N GLY A 67 12.06 -5.58 3.08
CA GLY A 67 11.98 -4.39 3.93
C GLY A 67 11.22 -3.20 3.31
N ALA A 68 10.74 -3.34 2.07
CA ALA A 68 9.97 -2.30 1.40
C ALA A 68 8.61 -2.85 0.86
N GLU A 69 8.04 -3.80 1.58
CA GLU A 69 6.81 -4.51 1.20
C GLU A 69 5.63 -3.55 1.02
N GLY A 70 5.55 -2.51 1.83
CA GLY A 70 4.50 -1.49 1.76
C GLY A 70 4.43 -0.72 0.44
N LYS A 71 5.52 -0.71 -0.33
CA LYS A 71 5.53 -0.12 -1.67
C LYS A 71 4.62 -0.84 -2.66
N TRP A 72 4.26 -2.09 -2.38
CA TRP A 72 3.38 -2.91 -3.21
C TRP A 72 1.91 -2.87 -2.79
N PHE A 73 1.57 -2.09 -1.76
CA PHE A 73 0.18 -1.89 -1.31
C PHE A 73 -0.77 -1.52 -2.46
N ALA A 74 -0.39 -0.51 -3.26
CA ALA A 74 -1.23 -0.05 -4.35
C ALA A 74 -1.42 -1.11 -5.43
N ALA A 75 -0.40 -1.93 -5.71
CA ALA A 75 -0.48 -3.04 -6.66
C ALA A 75 -1.42 -4.15 -6.17
N ALA A 76 -1.32 -4.55 -4.91
CA ALA A 76 -2.22 -5.52 -4.30
C ALA A 76 -3.68 -5.06 -4.32
N LYS A 77 -3.92 -3.80 -3.96
CA LYS A 77 -5.26 -3.17 -4.02
C LYS A 77 -5.80 -3.16 -5.46
N ASP A 78 -4.98 -2.77 -6.44
CA ASP A 78 -5.37 -2.73 -7.86
C ASP A 78 -5.76 -4.11 -8.39
N ALA A 79 -5.10 -5.15 -7.92
CA ALA A 79 -5.42 -6.54 -8.25
C ALA A 79 -6.65 -7.10 -7.49
N GLY A 80 -7.28 -6.32 -6.61
CA GLY A 80 -8.40 -6.76 -5.78
C GLY A 80 -8.01 -7.68 -4.61
N LEU A 81 -6.72 -7.77 -4.31
CA LEU A 81 -6.15 -8.58 -3.22
C LEU A 81 -6.12 -7.76 -1.92
N PHE A 82 -7.28 -7.43 -1.37
CA PHE A 82 -7.41 -6.46 -0.27
C PHE A 82 -6.74 -6.93 1.01
N ASP A 83 -6.84 -8.20 1.38
CA ASP A 83 -6.19 -8.74 2.58
C ASP A 83 -4.66 -8.68 2.45
N VAL A 84 -4.14 -9.03 1.28
CA VAL A 84 -2.71 -8.92 0.96
C VAL A 84 -2.26 -7.46 0.98
N ALA A 85 -3.07 -6.54 0.44
CA ALA A 85 -2.76 -5.12 0.48
C ALA A 85 -2.59 -4.62 1.92
N ILE A 86 -3.49 -4.98 2.83
CA ILE A 86 -3.38 -4.59 4.24
C ILE A 86 -2.17 -5.24 4.91
N GLU A 87 -1.90 -6.51 4.66
CA GLU A 87 -0.69 -7.18 5.16
C GLU A 87 0.56 -6.40 4.74
N LEU A 88 0.71 -6.08 3.47
CA LEU A 88 1.85 -5.32 2.94
C LEU A 88 1.90 -3.90 3.50
N GLY A 89 0.75 -3.21 3.55
CA GLY A 89 0.64 -1.83 4.03
C GLY A 89 0.91 -1.66 5.53
N THR A 90 0.87 -2.74 6.30
CA THR A 90 1.16 -2.75 7.75
C THR A 90 2.50 -3.37 8.10
N ARG A 91 3.08 -4.16 7.20
CA ARG A 91 4.33 -4.89 7.41
C ARG A 91 5.56 -4.00 7.36
N SER A 92 5.60 -3.05 6.46
CA SER A 92 6.66 -2.04 6.36
C SER A 92 6.08 -0.65 6.09
N PRO A 93 6.84 0.43 6.31
CA PRO A 93 6.35 1.79 6.12
C PRO A 93 5.72 1.99 4.76
N THR A 94 4.48 2.45 4.79
CA THR A 94 3.68 2.75 3.60
C THR A 94 3.24 4.21 3.65
N ASP A 95 3.24 4.88 2.51
CA ASP A 95 2.85 6.28 2.45
C ASP A 95 1.43 6.50 3.01
N PRO A 96 1.28 7.31 4.07
CA PRO A 96 -0.01 7.54 4.72
C PRO A 96 -1.06 8.13 3.78
N ARG A 97 -0.69 8.97 2.82
CA ARG A 97 -1.63 9.57 1.86
C ARG A 97 -2.18 8.52 0.90
N THR A 98 -1.36 7.56 0.49
CA THR A 98 -1.80 6.42 -0.33
C THR A 98 -2.81 5.55 0.42
N LEU A 99 -2.55 5.25 1.68
CA LEU A 99 -3.46 4.49 2.55
C LEU A 99 -4.77 5.25 2.81
N THR A 100 -4.69 6.55 3.10
CA THR A 100 -5.87 7.42 3.32
C THR A 100 -6.76 7.49 2.08
N ARG A 101 -6.16 7.63 0.91
CA ARG A 101 -6.91 7.63 -0.36
C ARG A 101 -7.64 6.31 -0.56
N ALA A 102 -6.97 5.19 -0.33
CA ALA A 102 -7.58 3.86 -0.43
C ALA A 102 -8.75 3.70 0.57
N ALA A 103 -8.58 4.15 1.82
CA ALA A 103 -9.62 4.12 2.83
C ALA A 103 -10.86 4.93 2.39
N ARG A 104 -10.67 6.13 1.88
CA ARG A 104 -11.76 6.97 1.37
C ARG A 104 -12.48 6.32 0.17
N ASP A 105 -11.72 5.85 -0.81
CA ASP A 105 -12.27 5.38 -2.08
C ASP A 105 -13.00 4.03 -1.93
N TYR A 106 -12.73 3.28 -0.88
CA TYR A 106 -13.31 1.95 -0.62
C TYR A 106 -14.25 1.89 0.60
N ALA A 107 -14.55 3.01 1.23
CA ALA A 107 -15.37 3.07 2.45
C ALA A 107 -16.73 2.39 2.33
N GLU A 108 -17.35 2.41 1.14
CA GLU A 108 -18.64 1.77 0.88
C GLU A 108 -18.50 0.35 0.31
N LYS A 109 -17.54 0.15 -0.61
CA LYS A 109 -17.42 -1.12 -1.36
C LYS A 109 -16.67 -2.20 -0.60
N GLN A 110 -15.66 -1.80 0.18
CA GLN A 110 -14.80 -2.68 0.96
C GLN A 110 -14.54 -2.04 2.34
N PRO A 111 -15.56 -1.92 3.20
CA PRO A 111 -15.46 -1.13 4.43
C PRO A 111 -14.44 -1.67 5.42
N ALA A 112 -14.29 -3.00 5.54
CA ALA A 112 -13.26 -3.59 6.40
C ALA A 112 -11.85 -3.26 5.93
N PHE A 113 -11.60 -3.33 4.62
CA PHE A 113 -10.34 -2.90 4.01
C PHE A 113 -10.11 -1.39 4.22
N ALA A 114 -11.13 -0.58 3.98
CA ALA A 114 -11.05 0.87 4.14
C ALA A 114 -10.70 1.27 5.58
N LEU A 115 -11.35 0.65 6.57
CA LEU A 115 -11.06 0.87 7.98
C LEU A 115 -9.60 0.49 8.31
N ALA A 116 -9.17 -0.68 7.89
CA ALA A 116 -7.80 -1.15 8.12
C ALA A 116 -6.75 -0.23 7.46
N ALA A 117 -6.99 0.23 6.22
CA ALA A 117 -6.12 1.15 5.52
C ALA A 117 -6.03 2.51 6.22
N GLY A 118 -7.15 3.07 6.67
CA GLY A 118 -7.18 4.33 7.41
C GLY A 118 -6.46 4.25 8.75
N LEU A 119 -6.65 3.17 9.51
CA LEU A 119 -5.93 2.92 10.76
C LEU A 119 -4.42 2.74 10.52
N ALA A 120 -4.04 2.06 9.44
CA ALA A 120 -2.64 1.92 9.05
C ALA A 120 -2.02 3.29 8.70
N ALA A 121 -2.75 4.18 8.02
CA ALA A 121 -2.31 5.54 7.75
C ALA A 121 -2.01 6.31 9.03
N LEU A 122 -2.93 6.31 9.99
CA LEU A 122 -2.73 6.95 11.30
C LEU A 122 -1.55 6.35 12.05
N ARG A 123 -1.39 5.02 12.01
CA ARG A 123 -0.26 4.34 12.65
C ARG A 123 1.08 4.80 12.06
N TRP A 124 1.21 4.84 10.74
CA TRP A 124 2.46 5.28 10.12
C TRP A 124 2.75 6.75 10.40
N ILE A 125 1.72 7.61 10.43
CA ILE A 125 1.87 9.01 10.86
C ILE A 125 2.38 9.07 12.32
N SER A 126 1.81 8.28 13.24
CA SER A 126 2.23 8.27 14.64
C SER A 126 3.68 7.83 14.80
N LEU A 127 4.15 6.93 13.97
CA LEU A 127 5.54 6.46 13.92
C LEU A 127 6.49 7.44 13.21
N GLY A 128 6.00 8.57 12.70
CA GLY A 128 6.79 9.60 12.04
C GLY A 128 7.08 9.32 10.56
N HIS A 129 6.35 8.40 9.94
CA HIS A 129 6.49 8.11 8.51
C HIS A 129 5.59 9.01 7.66
N GLY A 130 6.02 9.24 6.43
CA GLY A 130 5.37 10.09 5.44
C GLY A 130 6.17 11.36 5.18
N TYR A 131 6.11 11.83 3.91
CA TYR A 131 6.81 13.04 3.51
C TYR A 131 5.96 14.28 3.81
N GLU A 132 6.52 15.22 4.56
CA GLU A 132 5.87 16.51 4.90
C GLU A 132 4.41 16.35 5.36
N ILE A 133 4.18 15.46 6.33
CA ILE A 133 2.84 15.23 6.88
C ILE A 133 2.37 16.47 7.65
N THR A 134 1.16 16.91 7.35
CA THR A 134 0.51 18.08 7.95
C THR A 134 -0.69 17.68 8.81
N GLY A 135 -1.26 18.65 9.55
CA GLY A 135 -2.50 18.44 10.28
C GLY A 135 -3.69 18.07 9.38
N ALA A 136 -3.69 18.53 8.12
CA ALA A 136 -4.71 18.14 7.14
C ALA A 136 -4.62 16.66 6.80
N ASP A 137 -3.43 16.11 6.62
CA ASP A 137 -3.24 14.68 6.36
C ASP A 137 -3.76 13.82 7.53
N VAL A 138 -3.55 14.27 8.77
CA VAL A 138 -4.08 13.59 9.97
C VAL A 138 -5.60 13.61 9.97
N LEU A 139 -6.22 14.76 9.69
CA LEU A 139 -7.68 14.89 9.63
C LEU A 139 -8.29 14.07 8.50
N ASP A 140 -7.65 14.04 7.34
CA ASP A 140 -8.11 13.25 6.19
C ASP A 140 -8.09 11.75 6.52
N ALA A 141 -7.02 11.27 7.15
CA ALA A 141 -6.92 9.88 7.58
C ALA A 141 -7.98 9.54 8.65
N TYR A 142 -8.16 10.41 9.65
CA TYR A 142 -9.18 10.24 10.68
C TYR A 142 -10.61 10.27 10.09
N SER A 143 -10.89 11.19 9.18
CA SER A 143 -12.17 11.27 8.48
C SER A 143 -12.47 10.00 7.68
N ALA A 144 -11.47 9.48 6.95
CA ALA A 144 -11.62 8.23 6.19
C ALA A 144 -11.93 7.03 7.11
N VAL A 145 -11.27 6.93 8.28
CA VAL A 145 -11.59 5.94 9.31
C VAL A 145 -13.04 6.09 9.79
N THR A 146 -13.44 7.31 10.16
CA THR A 146 -14.78 7.60 10.67
C THR A 146 -15.87 7.24 9.66
N GLN A 147 -15.64 7.49 8.37
CA GLN A 147 -16.57 7.13 7.30
C GLN A 147 -16.68 5.61 7.10
N ALA A 148 -15.60 4.86 7.29
CA ALA A 148 -15.59 3.41 7.09
C ALA A 148 -16.25 2.65 8.25
N VAL A 149 -16.16 3.17 9.48
CA VAL A 149 -16.62 2.50 10.72
C VAL A 149 -18.06 1.99 10.63
N PRO A 150 -19.07 2.80 10.25
CA PRO A 150 -20.45 2.33 10.22
C PRO A 150 -20.68 1.14 9.30
N ASN A 151 -20.00 1.15 8.14
CA ASN A 151 -20.14 0.12 7.13
C ASN A 151 -19.29 -1.12 7.44
N ALA A 152 -18.23 -0.98 8.23
CA ALA A 152 -17.37 -2.09 8.65
C ALA A 152 -17.97 -2.94 9.76
N GLY A 153 -19.06 -2.49 10.40
CA GLY A 153 -19.71 -3.23 11.49
C GLY A 153 -18.88 -3.29 12.77
N VAL A 154 -17.91 -2.38 12.92
CA VAL A 154 -17.05 -2.30 14.10
C VAL A 154 -17.56 -1.18 15.03
N PRO A 155 -17.66 -1.40 16.36
CA PRO A 155 -18.03 -0.35 17.28
C PRO A 155 -17.07 0.85 17.22
N ALA A 156 -17.60 2.06 17.02
CA ALA A 156 -16.79 3.28 16.92
C ALA A 156 -15.92 3.50 18.17
N GLN A 157 -16.40 3.07 19.34
CA GLN A 157 -15.66 3.18 20.59
C GLN A 157 -14.34 2.40 20.55
N LEU A 158 -14.33 1.17 20.01
CA LEU A 158 -13.11 0.36 19.89
C LEU A 158 -12.09 1.03 18.96
N VAL A 159 -12.56 1.61 17.86
CA VAL A 159 -11.70 2.33 16.92
C VAL A 159 -11.11 3.59 17.60
N ASN A 160 -11.93 4.34 18.33
CA ASN A 160 -11.46 5.52 19.05
C ASN A 160 -10.45 5.16 20.16
N GLU A 161 -10.64 4.05 20.87
CA GLU A 161 -9.66 3.54 21.84
C GLU A 161 -8.33 3.21 21.16
N GLN A 162 -8.36 2.52 20.03
CA GLN A 162 -7.16 2.21 19.26
C GLN A 162 -6.41 3.48 18.81
N ILE A 163 -7.14 4.51 18.36
CA ILE A 163 -6.53 5.79 17.98
C ILE A 163 -5.95 6.51 19.20
N ARG A 164 -6.64 6.48 20.35
CA ARG A 164 -6.11 7.04 21.62
C ARG A 164 -4.81 6.37 22.01
N ASP A 165 -4.71 5.06 21.91
CA ASP A 165 -3.46 4.33 22.18
C ASP A 165 -2.32 4.78 21.27
N MET A 166 -2.61 5.01 19.99
CA MET A 166 -1.61 5.56 19.07
C MET A 166 -1.09 6.93 19.51
N ILE A 167 -1.98 7.86 19.92
CA ILE A 167 -1.58 9.23 20.30
C ILE A 167 -0.99 9.35 21.70
N THR A 168 -1.17 8.35 22.57
CA THR A 168 -0.60 8.33 23.92
C THR A 168 0.77 7.66 23.98
N SER A 169 1.12 6.86 22.97
CA SER A 169 2.45 6.26 22.88
C SER A 169 3.54 7.32 22.61
N THR A 170 4.77 7.06 23.05
CA THR A 170 5.91 7.96 22.85
C THR A 170 6.55 7.73 21.47
N GLN A 171 5.89 8.20 20.41
CA GLN A 171 6.37 8.06 19.03
C GLN A 171 6.64 9.41 18.38
N PRO A 172 7.52 9.50 17.36
CA PRO A 172 7.94 10.77 16.76
C PRO A 172 6.80 11.63 16.19
N GLY A 173 5.77 11.00 15.61
CA GLY A 173 4.63 11.71 15.00
C GLY A 173 3.50 12.06 15.96
N ASN A 174 3.57 11.65 17.22
CA ASN A 174 2.46 11.76 18.15
C ASN A 174 2.10 13.19 18.55
N SER A 175 3.05 14.10 18.61
CA SER A 175 2.77 15.50 18.97
C SER A 175 1.79 16.14 17.99
N LEU A 176 1.96 15.91 16.70
CA LEU A 176 1.05 16.40 15.66
C LEU A 176 -0.32 15.75 15.79
N MET A 177 -0.37 14.41 15.86
CA MET A 177 -1.64 13.69 15.99
C MET A 177 -2.39 14.06 17.26
N LYS A 178 -1.71 14.17 18.39
CA LYS A 178 -2.29 14.59 19.67
C LYS A 178 -2.90 15.97 19.57
N THR A 179 -2.19 16.93 19.00
CA THR A 179 -2.66 18.30 18.81
C THR A 179 -3.96 18.35 17.98
N ILE A 180 -4.02 17.55 16.91
CA ILE A 180 -5.14 17.54 15.98
C ILE A 180 -6.33 16.73 16.51
N LEU A 181 -6.09 15.51 17.02
CA LEU A 181 -7.16 14.55 17.29
C LEU A 181 -7.72 14.58 18.72
N THR A 182 -7.03 15.19 19.69
CA THR A 182 -7.52 15.19 21.08
C THR A 182 -8.95 15.73 21.20
N ARG A 183 -9.27 16.79 20.47
CA ARG A 183 -10.63 17.39 20.47
C ARG A 183 -11.69 16.48 19.85
N HIS A 184 -11.32 15.68 18.86
CA HIS A 184 -12.23 14.77 18.15
C HIS A 184 -12.49 13.47 18.93
N LEU A 185 -11.58 13.09 19.81
CA LEU A 185 -11.67 11.86 20.61
C LEU A 185 -12.26 12.09 22.02
N SER A 186 -12.52 13.34 22.40
CA SER A 186 -13.07 13.71 23.73
C SER A 186 -14.59 13.66 23.80
N ASN A 187 -15.25 13.44 22.67
CA ASN A 187 -16.69 13.22 22.54
C ASN A 187 -16.98 11.74 22.27
#